data_b0327ec9ace3b906bf7fb82aace124ce
#
_entry.id   b0327ec9ace3b906bf7fb82aace124ce
#
_cell.length_a   1.000
_cell.length_b   1.000
_cell.length_c   1.000
_cell.angle_alpha   90.00
_cell.angle_beta   90.00
_cell.angle_gamma   90.00
#
_symmetry.space_group_name_H-M   'P 1'
#
loop_
_entity.id
_entity.type
_entity.pdbx_description
1 polymer ?
#
loop_
_entity_poly.entity_id
_entity_poly.type
_entity_poly.pdbx_seq_one_letter_code
_entity_poly.pdbx_strand_id
1 'polypeptide(L)'
;MSHLPKHDFWDFSLRLYSSDGVPEVCLRLQDALGLDVNIAFFCLWWSNPKATLLDQERFDAIVRPAIEWHNAVVLPTRAARKAVKAELTRLSGDESTGVYRKLLEIEIETEHAEQIILARSAEEQTRTRPRGPEGSSHRAARNIALYRSHLTGGLTAKDCEDLGTLLSIGCRTTQDVALSQLAEWGLCTSRRVEDSQLHT
;
A
#
# COMPACT_ATOMS: atom_id res chain seq x y z
N MET A 1 -6.61 17.24 -15.30
CA MET A 1 -7.57 16.75 -14.28
C MET A 1 -7.98 15.34 -14.69
N SER A 2 -7.84 14.37 -13.81
CA SER A 2 -8.24 13.00 -14.11
C SER A 2 -9.74 12.92 -14.40
N HIS A 3 -10.11 12.27 -15.51
CA HIS A 3 -11.51 12.02 -15.90
C HIS A 3 -12.08 10.78 -15.22
N LEU A 4 -11.30 10.11 -14.36
CA LEU A 4 -11.72 8.91 -13.65
C LEU A 4 -12.71 9.26 -12.53
N PRO A 5 -13.70 8.39 -12.25
CA PRO A 5 -14.70 8.65 -11.23
C PRO A 5 -14.06 8.75 -9.85
N LYS A 6 -14.53 9.69 -9.05
CA LYS A 6 -14.13 9.78 -7.63
C LYS A 6 -14.57 8.52 -6.90
N HIS A 7 -13.70 8.04 -6.02
CA HIS A 7 -13.93 6.82 -5.27
C HIS A 7 -13.37 6.96 -3.85
N ASP A 8 -14.10 6.45 -2.85
CA ASP A 8 -13.72 6.58 -1.43
C ASP A 8 -12.31 6.01 -1.15
N PHE A 9 -11.91 4.97 -1.88
CA PHE A 9 -10.58 4.39 -1.76
C PHE A 9 -9.50 5.37 -2.25
N TRP A 10 -9.73 6.09 -3.35
CA TRP A 10 -8.80 7.12 -3.83
C TRP A 10 -8.63 8.25 -2.82
N ASP A 11 -9.74 8.75 -2.27
CA ASP A 11 -9.69 9.79 -1.25
C ASP A 11 -8.99 9.32 0.03
N PHE A 12 -9.16 8.06 0.43
CA PHE A 12 -8.42 7.45 1.53
C PHE A 12 -6.91 7.40 1.22
N SER A 13 -6.54 6.94 0.03
CA SER A 13 -5.14 6.80 -0.40
C SER A 13 -4.43 8.14 -0.44
N LEU A 14 -5.06 9.18 -0.98
CA LEU A 14 -4.50 10.53 -1.00
C LEU A 14 -4.23 11.07 0.41
N ARG A 15 -5.19 10.89 1.35
CA ARG A 15 -4.98 11.31 2.74
C ARG A 15 -3.85 10.54 3.41
N LEU A 16 -3.80 9.22 3.21
CA LEU A 16 -2.76 8.39 3.80
C LEU A 16 -1.38 8.75 3.24
N TYR A 17 -1.25 8.85 1.93
CA TYR A 17 0.01 9.17 1.27
C TYR A 17 0.53 10.58 1.63
N SER A 18 -0.37 11.54 1.92
CA SER A 18 -0.01 12.90 2.37
C SER A 18 0.39 12.98 3.85
N SER A 19 0.32 11.88 4.60
CA SER A 19 0.78 11.86 6.00
C SER A 19 2.29 11.80 6.09
N ASP A 20 2.85 12.47 7.12
CA ASP A 20 4.29 12.58 7.32
C ASP A 20 4.97 11.19 7.37
N GLY A 21 6.03 11.03 6.59
CA GLY A 21 6.83 9.81 6.52
C GLY A 21 6.23 8.65 5.69
N VAL A 22 4.95 8.73 5.30
CA VAL A 22 4.30 7.66 4.50
C VAL A 22 4.91 7.53 3.11
N PRO A 23 5.18 8.60 2.34
CA PRO A 23 5.83 8.46 1.04
C PRO A 23 7.16 7.71 1.09
N GLU A 24 8.01 8.03 2.06
CA GLU A 24 9.33 7.40 2.25
C GLU A 24 9.19 5.93 2.65
N VAL A 25 8.23 5.61 3.52
CA VAL A 25 7.90 4.23 3.90
C VAL A 25 7.45 3.44 2.68
N CYS A 26 6.54 3.98 1.88
CA CYS A 26 6.05 3.33 0.67
C CYS A 26 7.19 3.04 -0.32
N LEU A 27 8.08 4.00 -0.56
CA LEU A 27 9.22 3.82 -1.46
C LEU A 27 10.16 2.72 -0.96
N ARG A 28 10.49 2.68 0.34
CA ARG A 28 11.34 1.62 0.91
C ARG A 28 10.72 0.24 0.76
N LEU A 29 9.43 0.09 1.07
CA LEU A 29 8.73 -1.19 0.95
C LEU A 29 8.60 -1.64 -0.52
N GLN A 30 8.41 -0.70 -1.45
CA GLN A 30 8.44 -1.00 -2.90
C GLN A 30 9.81 -1.53 -3.33
N ASP A 31 10.89 -0.87 -2.91
CA ASP A 31 12.25 -1.25 -3.30
C ASP A 31 12.70 -2.56 -2.64
N ALA A 32 12.32 -2.79 -1.37
CA ALA A 32 12.75 -3.96 -0.60
C ALA A 32 11.95 -5.23 -0.92
N LEU A 33 10.63 -5.10 -1.10
CA LEU A 33 9.70 -6.23 -1.15
C LEU A 33 8.96 -6.36 -2.50
N GLY A 34 9.15 -5.42 -3.42
CA GLY A 34 8.29 -5.31 -4.60
C GLY A 34 6.82 -5.00 -4.25
N LEU A 35 6.59 -4.36 -3.09
CA LEU A 35 5.25 -4.05 -2.62
C LEU A 35 4.56 -3.08 -3.56
N ASP A 36 3.33 -3.41 -3.96
CA ASP A 36 2.44 -2.49 -4.61
C ASP A 36 1.71 -1.65 -3.55
N VAL A 37 1.93 -0.33 -3.59
CA VAL A 37 1.37 0.61 -2.61
C VAL A 37 -0.16 0.63 -2.68
N ASN A 38 -0.76 0.48 -3.87
CA ASN A 38 -2.21 0.46 -4.03
C ASN A 38 -2.82 -0.76 -3.35
N ILE A 39 -2.20 -1.94 -3.48
CA ILE A 39 -2.67 -3.15 -2.79
C ILE A 39 -2.46 -3.04 -1.27
N ALA A 40 -1.33 -2.49 -0.82
CA ALA A 40 -1.11 -2.25 0.61
C ALA A 40 -2.16 -1.28 1.19
N PHE A 41 -2.46 -0.20 0.48
CA PHE A 41 -3.50 0.75 0.88
C PHE A 41 -4.90 0.14 0.82
N PHE A 42 -5.15 -0.75 -0.15
CA PHE A 42 -6.39 -1.53 -0.19
C PHE A 42 -6.55 -2.40 1.06
N CYS A 43 -5.49 -3.06 1.54
CA CYS A 43 -5.52 -3.84 2.78
C CYS A 43 -5.96 -3.01 3.99
N LEU A 44 -5.52 -1.76 4.07
CA LEU A 44 -5.89 -0.82 5.13
C LEU A 44 -7.33 -0.31 4.95
N TRP A 45 -7.70 0.08 3.73
CA TRP A 45 -9.03 0.62 3.43
C TRP A 45 -10.13 -0.45 3.61
N TRP A 46 -9.87 -1.70 3.20
CA TRP A 46 -10.81 -2.81 3.33
C TRP A 46 -10.88 -3.40 4.75
N SER A 47 -10.16 -2.83 5.70
CA SER A 47 -10.16 -3.27 7.10
C SER A 47 -11.36 -2.79 7.92
N ASN A 48 -12.27 -2.04 7.34
CA ASN A 48 -13.48 -1.56 7.99
C ASN A 48 -14.26 -2.73 8.62
N PRO A 49 -14.74 -2.63 9.89
CA PRO A 49 -15.46 -3.69 10.57
C PRO A 49 -16.74 -4.18 9.86
N LYS A 50 -17.32 -3.36 9.00
CA LYS A 50 -18.49 -3.71 8.19
C LYS A 50 -18.15 -4.37 6.85
N ALA A 51 -16.87 -4.36 6.44
CA ALA A 51 -16.43 -5.07 5.25
C ALA A 51 -16.42 -6.58 5.49
N THR A 52 -16.64 -7.35 4.43
CA THR A 52 -16.51 -8.81 4.46
C THR A 52 -15.08 -9.20 4.81
N LEU A 53 -14.91 -10.19 5.68
CA LEU A 53 -13.60 -10.80 5.91
C LEU A 53 -13.18 -11.59 4.65
N LEU A 54 -11.96 -11.34 4.20
CA LEU A 54 -11.38 -12.03 3.05
C LEU A 54 -10.66 -13.30 3.54
N ASP A 55 -10.82 -14.38 2.82
CA ASP A 55 -9.91 -15.53 2.81
C ASP A 55 -8.87 -15.34 1.68
N GLN A 56 -7.89 -16.24 1.58
CA GLN A 56 -6.82 -16.13 0.59
C GLN A 56 -7.38 -16.19 -0.84
N GLU A 57 -8.32 -17.08 -1.12
CA GLU A 57 -8.91 -17.25 -2.45
C GLU A 57 -9.60 -15.97 -2.94
N ARG A 58 -10.42 -15.36 -2.09
CA ARG A 58 -11.08 -14.08 -2.41
C ARG A 58 -10.10 -12.94 -2.52
N PHE A 59 -9.11 -12.88 -1.62
CA PHE A 59 -8.07 -11.87 -1.70
C PHE A 59 -7.34 -11.95 -3.05
N ASP A 60 -6.90 -13.14 -3.45
CA ASP A 60 -6.21 -13.37 -4.72
C ASP A 60 -7.09 -13.02 -5.93
N ALA A 61 -8.38 -13.35 -5.88
CA ALA A 61 -9.33 -12.98 -6.93
C ALA A 61 -9.50 -11.46 -7.06
N ILE A 62 -9.43 -10.72 -5.94
CA ILE A 62 -9.53 -9.25 -5.92
C ILE A 62 -8.26 -8.60 -6.47
N VAL A 63 -7.08 -9.07 -6.04
CA VAL A 63 -5.82 -8.39 -6.37
C VAL A 63 -5.27 -8.77 -7.74
N ARG A 64 -5.62 -9.93 -8.27
CA ARG A 64 -5.09 -10.43 -9.56
C ARG A 64 -5.27 -9.44 -10.72
N PRO A 65 -6.47 -8.87 -11.00
CA PRO A 65 -6.64 -7.92 -12.09
C PRO A 65 -5.83 -6.63 -11.89
N ALA A 66 -5.63 -6.21 -10.63
CA ALA A 66 -4.80 -5.06 -10.31
C ALA A 66 -3.31 -5.35 -10.55
N ILE A 67 -2.82 -6.52 -10.15
CA ILE A 67 -1.43 -6.95 -10.40
C ILE A 67 -1.17 -7.03 -11.93
N GLU A 68 -2.11 -7.57 -12.69
CA GLU A 68 -2.01 -7.61 -14.16
C GLU A 68 -1.92 -6.19 -14.74
N TRP A 69 -2.77 -5.27 -14.30
CA TRP A 69 -2.74 -3.87 -14.68
C TRP A 69 -1.44 -3.18 -14.25
N HIS A 70 -1.02 -3.38 -13.00
CA HIS A 70 0.23 -2.84 -12.46
C HIS A 70 1.43 -3.19 -13.34
N ASN A 71 1.57 -4.48 -13.66
CA ASN A 71 2.67 -4.98 -14.47
C ASN A 71 2.61 -4.48 -15.94
N ALA A 72 1.41 -4.42 -16.52
CA ALA A 72 1.23 -4.07 -17.92
C ALA A 72 1.24 -2.55 -18.17
N VAL A 73 0.84 -1.74 -17.19
CA VAL A 73 0.60 -0.30 -17.39
C VAL A 73 1.40 0.56 -16.39
N VAL A 74 1.23 0.34 -15.08
CA VAL A 74 1.85 1.22 -14.07
C VAL A 74 3.37 1.15 -14.10
N LEU A 75 3.94 -0.05 -14.03
CA LEU A 75 5.40 -0.22 -14.04
C LEU A 75 6.07 0.33 -15.32
N PRO A 76 5.57 0.05 -16.54
CA PRO A 76 6.14 0.66 -17.76
C PRO A 76 6.03 2.19 -17.78
N THR A 77 4.92 2.77 -17.32
CA THR A 77 4.75 4.22 -17.24
C THR A 77 5.73 4.84 -16.26
N ARG A 78 5.90 4.24 -15.08
CA ARG A 78 6.89 4.64 -14.07
C ARG A 78 8.32 4.53 -14.60
N ALA A 79 8.64 3.46 -15.33
CA ALA A 79 9.95 3.27 -15.96
C ALA A 79 10.22 4.37 -17.01
N ALA A 80 9.25 4.69 -17.85
CA ALA A 80 9.37 5.76 -18.84
C ALA A 80 9.62 7.12 -18.17
N ARG A 81 8.88 7.46 -17.10
CA ARG A 81 9.09 8.71 -16.33
C ARG A 81 10.48 8.76 -15.71
N LYS A 82 10.93 7.67 -15.07
CA LYS A 82 12.28 7.58 -14.48
C LYS A 82 13.38 7.76 -15.53
N ALA A 83 13.23 7.15 -16.72
CA ALA A 83 14.19 7.27 -17.82
C ALA A 83 14.27 8.70 -18.34
N VAL A 84 13.12 9.36 -18.55
CA VAL A 84 13.06 10.77 -18.96
C VAL A 84 13.70 11.67 -17.91
N LYS A 85 13.40 11.46 -16.63
CA LYS A 85 14.02 12.22 -15.53
C LYS A 85 15.55 12.12 -15.56
N ALA A 86 16.09 10.92 -15.65
CA ALA A 86 17.53 10.68 -15.68
C ALA A 86 18.21 11.36 -16.87
N GLU A 87 17.60 11.30 -18.06
CA GLU A 87 18.16 11.92 -19.26
C GLU A 87 18.09 13.46 -19.19
N LEU A 88 17.01 14.04 -18.68
CA LEU A 88 16.88 15.48 -18.52
C LEU A 88 17.88 16.04 -17.50
N THR A 89 18.10 15.35 -16.39
CA THR A 89 19.13 15.70 -15.41
C THR A 89 20.52 15.74 -16.07
N ARG A 90 20.82 14.77 -16.94
CA ARG A 90 22.07 14.70 -17.68
C ARG A 90 22.25 15.83 -18.70
N LEU A 91 21.15 16.23 -19.37
CA LEU A 91 21.20 17.19 -20.49
C LEU A 91 21.13 18.66 -20.03
N SER A 92 20.29 19.00 -19.09
CA SER A 92 19.97 20.39 -18.74
C SER A 92 20.06 20.74 -17.26
N GLY A 93 20.20 19.74 -16.38
CA GLY A 93 20.10 19.94 -14.93
C GLY A 93 18.70 20.31 -14.44
N ASP A 94 17.71 20.42 -15.34
CA ASP A 94 16.31 20.74 -15.00
C ASP A 94 15.42 19.51 -15.19
N GLU A 95 14.89 19.03 -14.08
CA GLU A 95 13.98 17.86 -14.03
C GLU A 95 12.52 18.24 -14.36
N SER A 96 12.20 19.53 -14.48
CA SER A 96 10.81 20.03 -14.53
C SER A 96 10.23 20.23 -15.93
N THR A 97 10.73 19.51 -16.94
CA THR A 97 10.21 19.67 -18.30
C THR A 97 8.76 19.24 -18.45
N GLY A 98 8.10 19.78 -19.50
CA GLY A 98 6.70 19.43 -19.80
C GLY A 98 6.49 17.94 -20.06
N VAL A 99 7.49 17.21 -20.58
CA VAL A 99 7.41 15.76 -20.81
C VAL A 99 7.38 15.00 -19.48
N TYR A 100 8.29 15.34 -18.55
CA TYR A 100 8.31 14.69 -17.22
C TYR A 100 6.98 14.88 -16.47
N ARG A 101 6.45 16.10 -16.45
CA ARG A 101 5.17 16.40 -15.80
C ARG A 101 4.00 15.60 -16.40
N LYS A 102 3.94 15.51 -17.72
CA LYS A 102 2.90 14.70 -18.39
C LYS A 102 3.00 13.22 -18.03
N LEU A 103 4.21 12.67 -17.99
CA LEU A 103 4.42 11.27 -17.60
C LEU A 103 4.04 11.03 -16.13
N LEU A 104 4.33 11.98 -15.24
CA LEU A 104 3.90 11.91 -13.85
C LEU A 104 2.37 11.96 -13.71
N GLU A 105 1.70 12.83 -14.46
CA GLU A 105 0.23 12.90 -14.51
C GLU A 105 -0.37 11.57 -15.00
N ILE A 106 0.20 11.00 -16.07
CA ILE A 106 -0.24 9.69 -16.60
C ILE A 106 0.00 8.57 -15.55
N GLU A 107 1.16 8.56 -14.89
CA GLU A 107 1.44 7.56 -13.83
C GLU A 107 0.39 7.64 -12.72
N ILE A 108 0.07 8.83 -12.22
CA ILE A 108 -0.97 9.03 -11.19
C ILE A 108 -2.35 8.57 -11.70
N GLU A 109 -2.69 8.84 -12.97
CA GLU A 109 -3.94 8.35 -13.55
C GLU A 109 -3.99 6.83 -13.68
N THR A 110 -2.88 6.18 -14.02
CA THR A 110 -2.81 4.72 -14.10
C THR A 110 -2.90 4.06 -12.72
N GLU A 111 -2.33 4.67 -11.68
CA GLU A 111 -2.48 4.23 -10.28
C GLU A 111 -3.92 4.43 -9.77
N HIS A 112 -4.58 5.54 -10.14
CA HIS A 112 -6.00 5.73 -9.83
C HIS A 112 -6.88 4.67 -10.51
N ALA A 113 -6.61 4.33 -11.77
CA ALA A 113 -7.33 3.26 -12.47
C ALA A 113 -7.13 1.90 -11.77
N GLU A 114 -5.93 1.59 -11.30
CA GLU A 114 -5.63 0.40 -10.53
C GLU A 114 -6.46 0.32 -9.24
N GLN A 115 -6.60 1.42 -8.52
CA GLN A 115 -7.45 1.48 -7.32
C GLN A 115 -8.93 1.26 -7.64
N ILE A 116 -9.41 1.75 -8.78
CA ILE A 116 -10.78 1.47 -9.24
C ILE A 116 -10.95 -0.03 -9.55
N ILE A 117 -9.96 -0.66 -10.17
CA ILE A 117 -9.96 -2.11 -10.43
C ILE A 117 -10.05 -2.87 -9.11
N LEU A 118 -9.22 -2.56 -8.12
CA LEU A 118 -9.25 -3.18 -6.78
C LEU A 118 -10.62 -3.03 -6.11
N ALA A 119 -11.16 -1.83 -6.10
CA ALA A 119 -12.43 -1.55 -5.45
C ALA A 119 -13.61 -2.29 -6.12
N ARG A 120 -13.66 -2.30 -7.45
CA ARG A 120 -14.70 -3.03 -8.20
C ARG A 120 -14.59 -4.54 -8.01
N SER A 121 -13.38 -5.09 -8.12
CA SER A 121 -13.15 -6.52 -7.87
C SER A 121 -13.58 -6.92 -6.45
N ALA A 122 -13.29 -6.08 -5.45
CA ALA A 122 -13.74 -6.33 -4.07
C ALA A 122 -15.27 -6.29 -3.93
N GLU A 123 -15.95 -5.35 -4.57
CA GLU A 123 -17.42 -5.29 -4.59
C GLU A 123 -18.04 -6.53 -5.25
N GLU A 124 -17.49 -6.99 -6.37
CA GLU A 124 -17.93 -8.19 -7.08
C GLU A 124 -17.78 -9.45 -6.24
N GLN A 125 -16.64 -9.60 -5.55
CA GLN A 125 -16.33 -10.79 -4.74
C GLN A 125 -17.09 -10.81 -3.41
N THR A 126 -17.54 -9.67 -2.89
CA THR A 126 -18.07 -9.60 -1.52
C THR A 126 -19.48 -9.05 -1.43
N ARG A 127 -20.01 -8.38 -2.45
CA ARG A 127 -21.29 -7.65 -2.47
C ARG A 127 -21.42 -6.63 -1.33
N THR A 128 -20.31 -6.22 -0.73
CA THR A 128 -20.26 -5.22 0.33
C THR A 128 -19.33 -4.09 -0.03
N ARG A 129 -19.63 -2.88 0.45
CA ARG A 129 -18.76 -1.70 0.32
C ARG A 129 -18.25 -1.33 1.71
N PRO A 130 -16.95 -1.11 1.90
CA PRO A 130 -16.46 -0.53 3.13
C PRO A 130 -17.02 0.88 3.29
N ARG A 131 -17.42 1.24 4.51
CA ARG A 131 -17.92 2.56 4.83
C ARG A 131 -17.07 3.18 5.92
N GLY A 132 -16.50 4.35 5.62
CA GLY A 132 -15.77 5.19 6.56
C GLY A 132 -14.28 4.89 6.64
N PRO A 133 -13.50 5.84 7.17
CA PRO A 133 -12.05 5.78 7.21
C PRO A 133 -11.47 4.93 8.35
N GLU A 134 -12.32 4.42 9.26
CA GLU A 134 -11.86 3.73 10.47
C GLU A 134 -11.81 2.23 10.23
N GLY A 135 -10.65 1.77 9.79
CA GLY A 135 -10.33 0.35 9.74
C GLY A 135 -9.94 -0.20 11.12
N SER A 136 -10.23 -1.48 11.34
CA SER A 136 -9.65 -2.21 12.46
C SER A 136 -8.21 -2.57 12.12
N SER A 137 -7.26 -2.16 12.94
CA SER A 137 -5.84 -2.47 12.76
C SER A 137 -5.58 -3.99 12.74
N HIS A 138 -6.31 -4.78 13.51
CA HIS A 138 -6.25 -6.24 13.45
C HIS A 138 -6.70 -6.79 12.08
N ARG A 139 -7.77 -6.25 11.49
CA ARG A 139 -8.21 -6.65 10.14
C ARG A 139 -7.24 -6.21 9.06
N ALA A 140 -6.64 -5.02 9.21
CA ALA A 140 -5.63 -4.52 8.29
C ALA A 140 -4.38 -5.41 8.32
N ALA A 141 -3.88 -5.77 9.51
CA ALA A 141 -2.76 -6.70 9.66
C ALA A 141 -3.07 -8.07 9.01
N ARG A 142 -4.30 -8.59 9.20
CA ARG A 142 -4.75 -9.80 8.53
C ARG A 142 -4.73 -9.67 7.00
N ASN A 143 -5.25 -8.58 6.45
CA ASN A 143 -5.24 -8.35 5.00
C ASN A 143 -3.81 -8.24 4.45
N ILE A 144 -2.89 -7.57 5.19
CA ILE A 144 -1.46 -7.53 4.85
C ILE A 144 -0.86 -8.95 4.90
N ALA A 145 -1.27 -9.79 5.85
CA ALA A 145 -0.82 -11.18 5.90
C ALA A 145 -1.27 -12.00 4.67
N LEU A 146 -2.49 -11.79 4.17
CA LEU A 146 -2.96 -12.38 2.91
C LEU A 146 -2.12 -11.87 1.72
N TYR A 147 -1.78 -10.59 1.72
CA TYR A 147 -0.93 -9.99 0.69
C TYR A 147 0.51 -10.51 0.70
N ARG A 148 0.98 -11.03 1.84
CA ARG A 148 2.36 -11.52 2.02
C ARG A 148 2.79 -12.55 0.95
N SER A 149 1.87 -13.38 0.49
CA SER A 149 2.14 -14.39 -0.56
C SER A 149 2.53 -13.80 -1.92
N HIS A 150 2.23 -12.53 -2.15
CA HIS A 150 2.56 -11.79 -3.38
C HIS A 150 3.85 -10.96 -3.26
N LEU A 151 4.43 -10.87 -2.06
CA LEU A 151 5.67 -10.12 -1.83
C LEU A 151 6.90 -11.01 -1.99
N THR A 152 8.00 -10.41 -2.44
CA THR A 152 9.29 -11.10 -2.60
C THR A 152 10.11 -11.06 -1.31
N GLY A 153 10.95 -12.07 -1.10
CA GLY A 153 11.88 -12.13 0.02
C GLY A 153 11.27 -12.33 1.41
N GLY A 154 12.08 -12.26 2.44
CA GLY A 154 11.67 -12.26 3.85
C GLY A 154 11.48 -10.83 4.36
N LEU A 155 10.61 -10.65 5.37
CA LEU A 155 10.47 -9.36 6.04
C LEU A 155 11.64 -9.16 7.01
N THR A 156 12.32 -8.04 6.90
CA THR A 156 13.32 -7.58 7.88
C THR A 156 12.63 -6.88 9.05
N ALA A 157 13.35 -6.61 10.14
CA ALA A 157 12.83 -5.80 11.24
C ALA A 157 12.41 -4.39 10.76
N LYS A 158 13.17 -3.83 9.79
CA LYS A 158 12.85 -2.52 9.22
C LYS A 158 11.56 -2.54 8.39
N ASP A 159 11.33 -3.59 7.59
CA ASP A 159 10.08 -3.74 6.83
C ASP A 159 8.89 -3.86 7.76
N CYS A 160 9.06 -4.55 8.89
CA CYS A 160 8.03 -4.64 9.93
C CYS A 160 7.72 -3.28 10.56
N GLU A 161 8.74 -2.47 10.86
CA GLU A 161 8.57 -1.10 11.36
C GLU A 161 7.83 -0.24 10.34
N ASP A 162 8.18 -0.34 9.08
CA ASP A 162 7.57 0.41 7.98
C ASP A 162 6.11 -0.02 7.74
N LEU A 163 5.80 -1.32 7.74
CA LEU A 163 4.43 -1.83 7.70
C LEU A 163 3.63 -1.39 8.93
N GLY A 164 4.24 -1.43 10.12
CA GLY A 164 3.64 -0.92 11.35
C GLY A 164 3.29 0.57 11.26
N THR A 165 4.16 1.38 10.63
CA THR A 165 3.91 2.81 10.40
C THR A 165 2.69 3.01 9.48
N LEU A 166 2.62 2.30 8.34
CA LEU A 166 1.45 2.38 7.46
C LEU A 166 0.16 1.99 8.18
N LEU A 167 0.20 0.90 8.93
CA LEU A 167 -0.96 0.39 9.65
C LEU A 167 -1.37 1.33 10.78
N SER A 168 -0.43 1.90 11.53
CA SER A 168 -0.74 2.81 12.64
C SER A 168 -1.41 4.10 12.13
N ILE A 169 -0.91 4.68 11.04
CA ILE A 169 -1.48 5.89 10.44
C ILE A 169 -2.81 5.58 9.76
N GLY A 170 -2.87 4.53 8.93
CA GLY A 170 -4.06 4.17 8.16
C GLY A 170 -5.24 3.74 9.02
N CYS A 171 -4.99 3.11 10.17
CA CYS A 171 -6.01 2.67 11.13
C CYS A 171 -6.12 3.55 12.38
N ARG A 172 -5.36 4.65 12.46
CA ARG A 172 -5.36 5.58 13.61
C ARG A 172 -5.12 4.87 14.95
N THR A 173 -4.08 4.04 15.00
CA THR A 173 -3.64 3.31 16.18
C THR A 173 -2.20 3.66 16.55
N THR A 174 -1.67 3.12 17.64
CA THR A 174 -0.26 3.32 17.98
C THR A 174 0.63 2.33 17.22
N GLN A 175 1.91 2.69 17.08
CA GLN A 175 2.91 1.83 16.44
C GLN A 175 3.04 0.48 17.15
N ASP A 176 3.02 0.46 18.49
CA ASP A 176 3.14 -0.77 19.28
C ASP A 176 1.96 -1.71 19.05
N VAL A 177 0.73 -1.17 18.98
CA VAL A 177 -0.47 -1.96 18.66
C VAL A 177 -0.37 -2.50 17.23
N ALA A 178 0.07 -1.69 16.28
CA ALA A 178 0.24 -2.11 14.90
C ALA A 178 1.26 -3.26 14.77
N LEU A 179 2.42 -3.14 15.41
CA LEU A 179 3.46 -4.18 15.42
C LEU A 179 3.00 -5.46 16.10
N SER A 180 2.29 -5.36 17.24
CA SER A 180 1.71 -6.51 17.93
C SER A 180 0.78 -7.29 16.99
N GLN A 181 -0.09 -6.59 16.27
CA GLN A 181 -1.04 -7.23 15.36
C GLN A 181 -0.38 -7.84 14.12
N LEU A 182 0.66 -7.21 13.56
CA LEU A 182 1.45 -7.81 12.49
C LEU A 182 2.14 -9.11 12.97
N ALA A 183 2.61 -9.13 14.22
CA ALA A 183 3.21 -10.31 14.82
C ALA A 183 2.20 -11.44 15.06
N GLU A 184 0.98 -11.14 15.46
CA GLU A 184 -0.12 -12.13 15.62
C GLU A 184 -0.41 -12.86 14.31
N TRP A 185 -0.25 -12.19 13.18
CA TRP A 185 -0.42 -12.79 11.84
C TRP A 185 0.87 -13.37 11.25
N GLY A 186 1.95 -13.48 12.06
CA GLY A 186 3.21 -14.10 11.66
C GLY A 186 4.03 -13.29 10.65
N LEU A 187 3.71 -12.00 10.48
CA LEU A 187 4.45 -11.12 9.58
C LEU A 187 5.77 -10.65 10.21
N CYS A 188 5.76 -10.43 11.52
CA CYS A 188 6.89 -9.87 12.26
C CYS A 188 7.16 -10.70 13.51
N THR A 189 8.39 -10.71 13.98
CA THR A 189 8.71 -11.29 15.30
C THR A 189 8.24 -10.32 16.39
N SER A 190 7.51 -10.83 17.39
CA SER A 190 7.20 -10.03 18.58
C SER A 190 8.50 -9.56 19.21
N ARG A 191 8.67 -8.26 19.44
CA ARG A 191 9.65 -7.80 20.43
C ARG A 191 9.21 -8.34 21.78
N ARG A 192 9.78 -9.45 22.27
CA ARG A 192 9.71 -9.75 23.70
C ARG A 192 10.35 -8.58 24.41
N VAL A 193 9.61 -7.98 25.32
CA VAL A 193 10.16 -7.07 26.33
C VAL A 193 11.13 -7.89 27.19
N GLU A 194 12.39 -8.01 26.74
CA GLU A 194 13.52 -8.43 27.55
C GLU A 194 14.08 -7.19 28.23
N ASP A 195 13.34 -6.65 29.19
CA ASP A 195 13.87 -5.67 30.15
C ASP A 195 13.10 -5.81 31.47
N SER A 196 13.31 -6.90 32.16
CA SER A 196 12.96 -7.02 33.59
C SER A 196 13.73 -8.12 34.31
N GLN A 197 15.04 -8.26 34.06
CA GLN A 197 15.89 -9.01 35.03
C GLN A 197 17.36 -8.56 34.92
N LEU A 198 17.66 -7.40 35.44
CA LEU A 198 19.00 -7.06 35.88
C LEU A 198 18.89 -6.00 36.98
N HIS A 199 18.43 -6.42 38.15
CA HIS A 199 18.79 -5.80 39.44
C HIS A 199 18.29 -6.72 40.57
N THR A 200 19.15 -7.64 40.94
CA THR A 200 19.29 -8.15 42.31
C THR A 200 20.75 -8.34 42.57
#